data_8c4461b7f5862ce44bc022ecab173ed6
#
_entry.id   8c4461b7f5862ce44bc022ecab173ed6
#
_cell.length_a   1.000
_cell.length_b   1.000
_cell.length_c   1.000
_cell.angle_alpha   90.00
_cell.angle_beta   90.00
_cell.angle_gamma   90.00
#
_symmetry.space_group_name_H-M   'P 1'
#
loop_
_entity.id
_entity.type
_entity.pdbx_description
1 polymer ?
#
loop_
_entity_poly.entity_id
_entity_poly.type
_entity_poly.pdbx_seq_one_letter_code
_entity_poly.pdbx_strand_id
1 'polypeptide(L)'
;MGARTPATLGPMFAIPSTLPDTPGRAQAIVALPGTGSDADFARRAFEPACTARGFELIAVRPDPRGVVAGYRAALDAAAASGPILVTGISLGAAVAVEWAAEHPRAAIGVVAALPAWTGPDTAQCPAALSAAYTARQLRERGLEEVVTQLRSSSPPWLARALTQSWRAQWPDLPDALEEAADYKWPGVELLGSVRVPVAVVGAVDDPVHPISIAEQWAALLPHSALHRITLDELGADPGVIGRLGLESFHESR
;
A
#
# COMPACT_ATOMS: atom_id res chain seq x y z
N MET A 1 -25.18 -17.92 -24.57
CA MET A 1 -25.34 -18.19 -23.13
C MET A 1 -23.99 -18.70 -22.65
N GLY A 2 -23.08 -17.81 -22.27
CA GLY A 2 -21.73 -18.15 -21.78
C GLY A 2 -21.76 -18.23 -20.25
N ALA A 3 -21.50 -19.40 -19.71
CA ALA A 3 -21.37 -19.61 -18.28
C ALA A 3 -20.13 -18.85 -17.76
N ARG A 4 -20.31 -17.93 -16.85
CA ARG A 4 -19.22 -17.32 -16.10
C ARG A 4 -18.65 -18.38 -15.17
N THR A 5 -17.40 -18.75 -15.38
CA THR A 5 -16.65 -19.55 -14.42
C THR A 5 -16.50 -18.75 -13.13
N PRO A 6 -16.80 -19.32 -11.95
CA PRO A 6 -16.57 -18.61 -10.70
C PRO A 6 -15.08 -18.37 -10.51
N ALA A 7 -14.71 -17.15 -10.10
CA ALA A 7 -13.35 -16.81 -9.74
C ALA A 7 -12.86 -17.76 -8.66
N THR A 8 -11.73 -18.42 -8.90
CA THR A 8 -11.07 -19.29 -7.92
C THR A 8 -10.61 -18.40 -6.77
N LEU A 9 -11.25 -18.56 -5.61
CA LEU A 9 -10.79 -17.94 -4.35
C LEU A 9 -9.37 -18.45 -4.11
N GLY A 10 -8.40 -17.51 -4.05
CA GLY A 10 -7.03 -17.83 -3.69
C GLY A 10 -6.92 -18.38 -2.26
N PRO A 11 -5.75 -18.89 -1.85
CA PRO A 11 -5.57 -19.42 -0.51
C PRO A 11 -5.91 -18.37 0.55
N MET A 12 -6.75 -18.78 1.49
CA MET A 12 -7.23 -17.95 2.58
C MET A 12 -6.36 -18.21 3.82
N PHE A 13 -5.82 -17.16 4.42
CA PHE A 13 -4.99 -17.27 5.61
C PHE A 13 -5.84 -17.14 6.87
N ALA A 14 -5.61 -18.02 7.85
CA ALA A 14 -6.16 -17.85 9.19
C ALA A 14 -5.33 -16.80 9.95
N ILE A 15 -5.95 -15.75 10.45
CA ILE A 15 -5.35 -14.92 11.49
C ILE A 15 -5.27 -15.80 12.73
N PRO A 16 -4.07 -16.00 13.34
CA PRO A 16 -3.97 -16.84 14.53
C PRO A 16 -4.90 -16.33 15.63
N SER A 17 -5.78 -17.20 16.13
CA SER A 17 -6.71 -16.89 17.25
C SER A 17 -6.02 -16.62 18.58
N THR A 18 -4.70 -16.74 18.64
CA THR A 18 -3.88 -16.57 19.84
C THR A 18 -3.22 -15.20 19.88
N LEU A 19 -3.96 -14.14 19.60
CA LEU A 19 -3.64 -12.86 20.20
C LEU A 19 -4.09 -12.96 21.66
N PRO A 20 -3.25 -12.61 22.65
CA PRO A 20 -3.64 -12.75 24.04
C PRO A 20 -4.97 -12.03 24.24
N ASP A 21 -5.95 -12.72 24.82
CA ASP A 21 -7.21 -12.16 25.29
C ASP A 21 -6.91 -11.05 26.29
N THR A 22 -6.60 -9.87 25.81
CA THR A 22 -6.58 -8.66 26.61
C THR A 22 -7.96 -8.03 26.44
N PRO A 23 -8.86 -8.16 27.45
CA PRO A 23 -10.18 -7.58 27.35
C PRO A 23 -10.06 -6.07 27.10
N GLY A 24 -10.54 -5.60 25.96
CA GLY A 24 -10.76 -4.19 25.69
C GLY A 24 -9.82 -3.49 24.72
N ARG A 25 -8.89 -4.16 24.04
CA ARG A 25 -8.09 -3.52 22.97
C ARG A 25 -8.49 -4.04 21.59
N ALA A 26 -9.10 -3.15 20.80
CA ALA A 26 -9.32 -3.38 19.38
C ALA A 26 -7.96 -3.64 18.71
N GLN A 27 -7.90 -4.68 17.85
CA GLN A 27 -6.74 -4.93 17.00
C GLN A 27 -6.63 -3.76 16.01
N ALA A 28 -5.51 -3.06 16.00
CA ALA A 28 -5.28 -1.95 15.12
C ALA A 28 -4.80 -2.43 13.74
N ILE A 29 -5.33 -1.83 12.70
CA ILE A 29 -4.81 -1.94 11.33
C ILE A 29 -4.12 -0.61 11.01
N VAL A 30 -2.86 -0.66 10.57
CA VAL A 30 -2.09 0.54 10.20
C VAL A 30 -2.01 0.63 8.69
N ALA A 31 -2.42 1.76 8.11
CA ALA A 31 -2.44 1.97 6.67
C ALA A 31 -1.42 3.03 6.24
N LEU A 32 -0.50 2.63 5.36
CA LEU A 32 0.55 3.45 4.79
C LEU A 32 0.17 3.89 3.37
N PRO A 33 0.01 5.20 3.11
CA PRO A 33 -0.26 5.71 1.77
C PRO A 33 0.89 5.44 0.77
N GLY A 34 0.58 5.54 -0.52
CA GLY A 34 1.58 5.56 -1.59
C GLY A 34 2.27 6.92 -1.69
N THR A 35 3.31 6.98 -2.53
CA THR A 35 4.08 8.19 -2.80
C THR A 35 3.20 9.34 -3.28
N GLY A 36 3.32 10.50 -2.67
CA GLY A 36 2.51 11.67 -3.00
C GLY A 36 1.02 11.55 -2.67
N SER A 37 0.58 10.43 -2.07
CA SER A 37 -0.77 10.22 -1.56
C SER A 37 -0.90 10.69 -0.10
N ASP A 38 -2.05 10.52 0.52
CA ASP A 38 -2.34 10.98 1.88
C ASP A 38 -3.14 9.97 2.72
N ALA A 39 -3.32 10.29 4.01
CA ALA A 39 -4.11 9.48 4.93
C ALA A 39 -5.60 9.40 4.54
N ASP A 40 -6.14 10.37 3.78
CA ASP A 40 -7.52 10.34 3.33
C ASP A 40 -7.75 9.23 2.30
N PHE A 41 -6.83 9.12 1.32
CA PHE A 41 -6.91 8.02 0.37
C PHE A 41 -6.76 6.65 1.05
N ALA A 42 -5.81 6.53 1.99
CA ALA A 42 -5.64 5.30 2.76
C ALA A 42 -6.90 4.95 3.57
N ARG A 43 -7.57 5.94 4.18
CA ARG A 43 -8.87 5.70 4.84
C ARG A 43 -9.91 5.17 3.87
N ARG A 44 -10.11 5.83 2.75
CA ARG A 44 -11.09 5.38 1.74
C ARG A 44 -10.80 3.96 1.23
N ALA A 45 -9.52 3.60 1.13
CA ALA A 45 -9.11 2.28 0.69
C ALA A 45 -9.36 1.18 1.75
N PHE A 46 -9.19 1.45 3.03
CA PHE A 46 -9.15 0.40 4.04
C PHE A 46 -10.25 0.50 5.12
N GLU A 47 -10.68 1.70 5.52
CA GLU A 47 -11.61 1.89 6.64
C GLU A 47 -12.95 1.15 6.48
N PRO A 48 -13.59 1.09 5.29
CA PRO A 48 -14.84 0.35 5.14
C PRO A 48 -14.70 -1.13 5.50
N ALA A 49 -13.61 -1.76 5.09
CA ALA A 49 -13.34 -3.17 5.36
C ALA A 49 -12.87 -3.41 6.80
N CYS A 50 -12.15 -2.46 7.41
CA CYS A 50 -11.78 -2.50 8.82
C CYS A 50 -13.02 -2.39 9.73
N THR A 51 -13.88 -1.39 9.48
CA THR A 51 -15.11 -1.18 10.25
C THR A 51 -16.06 -2.37 10.18
N ALA A 52 -16.21 -2.98 8.99
CA ALA A 52 -17.03 -4.17 8.82
C ALA A 52 -16.56 -5.38 9.65
N ARG A 53 -15.29 -5.37 10.09
CA ARG A 53 -14.66 -6.41 10.92
C ARG A 53 -14.41 -6.00 12.37
N GLY A 54 -14.81 -4.79 12.75
CA GLY A 54 -14.62 -4.26 14.11
C GLY A 54 -13.19 -3.83 14.44
N PHE A 55 -12.34 -3.59 13.42
CA PHE A 55 -10.98 -3.12 13.62
C PHE A 55 -10.90 -1.60 13.63
N GLU A 56 -10.03 -1.06 14.46
CA GLU A 56 -9.60 0.34 14.39
C GLU A 56 -8.57 0.53 13.26
N LEU A 57 -8.74 1.58 12.44
CA LEU A 57 -7.80 1.95 11.40
C LEU A 57 -6.94 3.16 11.83
N ILE A 58 -5.64 3.00 11.78
CA ILE A 58 -4.66 4.08 11.91
C ILE A 58 -4.15 4.40 10.49
N ALA A 59 -4.75 5.39 9.82
CA ALA A 59 -4.25 5.87 8.54
C ALA A 59 -3.11 6.87 8.77
N VAL A 60 -1.89 6.51 8.38
CA VAL A 60 -0.69 7.30 8.64
C VAL A 60 -0.65 8.52 7.72
N ARG A 61 -0.42 9.69 8.32
CA ARG A 61 -0.16 10.91 7.55
C ARG A 61 1.31 10.94 7.17
N PRO A 62 1.66 10.99 5.87
CA PRO A 62 3.06 11.10 5.47
C PRO A 62 3.66 12.45 5.92
N ASP A 63 4.89 12.42 6.41
CA ASP A 63 5.73 13.62 6.51
C ASP A 63 6.57 13.69 5.23
N PRO A 64 6.38 14.68 4.35
CA PRO A 64 7.08 14.73 3.08
C PRO A 64 8.60 14.91 3.21
N ARG A 65 9.11 15.28 4.40
CA ARG A 65 10.56 15.42 4.68
C ARG A 65 11.23 14.13 5.10
N GLY A 66 10.48 13.02 5.21
CA GLY A 66 10.99 11.70 5.60
C GLY A 66 9.86 10.69 5.67
N VAL A 67 9.32 10.32 4.50
CA VAL A 67 8.13 9.46 4.39
C VAL A 67 8.39 8.07 4.97
N VAL A 68 9.49 7.44 4.57
CA VAL A 68 9.82 6.07 5.00
C VAL A 68 10.08 6.01 6.50
N ALA A 69 10.87 6.96 7.02
CA ALA A 69 11.15 7.04 8.46
C ALA A 69 9.89 7.29 9.27
N GLY A 70 9.00 8.17 8.80
CA GLY A 70 7.72 8.44 9.42
C GLY A 70 6.78 7.23 9.44
N TYR A 71 6.75 6.45 8.34
CA TYR A 71 5.96 5.22 8.26
C TYR A 71 6.46 4.17 9.25
N ARG A 72 7.78 3.94 9.30
CA ARG A 72 8.38 2.98 10.25
C ARG A 72 8.10 3.37 11.70
N ALA A 73 8.29 4.64 12.05
CA ALA A 73 7.99 5.15 13.39
C ALA A 73 6.50 4.97 13.77
N ALA A 74 5.57 5.17 12.83
CA ALA A 74 4.14 4.96 13.07
C ALA A 74 3.82 3.47 13.31
N LEU A 75 4.46 2.55 12.57
CA LEU A 75 4.32 1.12 12.77
C LEU A 75 4.86 0.69 14.14
N ASP A 76 6.05 1.16 14.52
CA ASP A 76 6.66 0.86 15.81
C ASP A 76 5.80 1.37 16.98
N ALA A 77 5.26 2.58 16.86
CA ALA A 77 4.38 3.16 17.86
C ALA A 77 3.06 2.38 18.01
N ALA A 78 2.46 1.95 16.91
CA ALA A 78 1.24 1.15 16.95
C ALA A 78 1.51 -0.24 17.54
N ALA A 79 2.61 -0.88 17.15
CA ALA A 79 3.00 -2.20 17.61
C ALA A 79 3.40 -2.25 19.09
N ALA A 80 3.75 -1.12 19.70
CA ALA A 80 4.02 -1.03 21.15
C ALA A 80 2.80 -1.40 22.02
N SER A 81 1.61 -1.36 21.42
CA SER A 81 0.35 -1.72 22.10
C SER A 81 -0.10 -3.16 21.87
N GLY A 82 0.59 -3.91 21.01
CA GLY A 82 0.31 -5.29 20.63
C GLY A 82 0.50 -5.51 19.14
N PRO A 83 0.39 -6.77 18.67
CA PRO A 83 0.56 -7.07 17.25
C PRO A 83 -0.48 -6.37 16.36
N ILE A 84 -0.04 -5.92 15.18
CA ILE A 84 -0.85 -5.14 14.24
C ILE A 84 -0.93 -5.84 12.88
N LEU A 85 -2.01 -5.58 12.13
CA LEU A 85 -2.05 -5.85 10.70
C LEU A 85 -1.60 -4.58 9.95
N VAL A 86 -0.68 -4.75 9.03
CA VAL A 86 -0.12 -3.62 8.28
C VAL A 86 -0.72 -3.61 6.88
N THR A 87 -1.15 -2.46 6.42
CA THR A 87 -1.62 -2.28 5.04
C THR A 87 -0.83 -1.17 4.37
N GLY A 88 -0.51 -1.32 3.11
CA GLY A 88 0.22 -0.29 2.39
C GLY A 88 -0.08 -0.27 0.90
N ILE A 89 0.09 0.90 0.30
CA ILE A 89 -0.10 1.12 -1.14
C ILE A 89 1.22 1.58 -1.74
N SER A 90 1.69 0.96 -2.82
CA SER A 90 2.92 1.33 -3.53
C SER A 90 4.13 1.39 -2.59
N LEU A 91 4.77 2.54 -2.38
CA LEU A 91 5.85 2.71 -1.40
C LEU A 91 5.44 2.23 0.01
N GLY A 92 4.21 2.54 0.42
CA GLY A 92 3.67 2.04 1.69
C GLY A 92 3.59 0.51 1.75
N ALA A 93 3.34 -0.18 0.63
CA ALA A 93 3.37 -1.64 0.57
C ALA A 93 4.78 -2.19 0.76
N ALA A 94 5.78 -1.54 0.17
CA ALA A 94 7.18 -1.94 0.34
C ALA A 94 7.63 -1.81 1.80
N VAL A 95 7.37 -0.64 2.41
CA VAL A 95 7.69 -0.40 3.83
C VAL A 95 6.95 -1.37 4.75
N ALA A 96 5.68 -1.67 4.45
CA ALA A 96 4.88 -2.63 5.22
C ALA A 96 5.49 -4.04 5.22
N VAL A 97 5.92 -4.52 4.05
CA VAL A 97 6.53 -5.86 3.89
C VAL A 97 7.91 -5.91 4.55
N GLU A 98 8.73 -4.89 4.38
CA GLU A 98 10.05 -4.80 5.02
C GLU A 98 9.93 -4.79 6.54
N TRP A 99 9.06 -3.92 7.07
CA TRP A 99 8.83 -3.85 8.51
C TRP A 99 8.32 -5.18 9.08
N ALA A 100 7.40 -5.84 8.39
CA ALA A 100 6.89 -7.15 8.81
C ALA A 100 7.94 -8.27 8.78
N ALA A 101 8.87 -8.22 7.82
CA ALA A 101 10.00 -9.15 7.77
C ALA A 101 10.94 -8.97 8.98
N GLU A 102 11.19 -7.73 9.38
CA GLU A 102 12.02 -7.39 10.55
C GLU A 102 11.30 -7.65 11.88
N HIS A 103 9.96 -7.55 11.92
CA HIS A 103 9.13 -7.64 13.12
C HIS A 103 8.08 -8.77 13.05
N PRO A 104 8.46 -10.04 12.79
CA PRO A 104 7.50 -11.12 12.52
C PRO A 104 6.62 -11.50 13.72
N ARG A 105 6.92 -11.01 14.93
CA ARG A 105 6.10 -11.19 16.13
C ARG A 105 5.12 -10.04 16.35
N ALA A 106 5.40 -8.89 15.77
CA ALA A 106 4.58 -7.67 15.89
C ALA A 106 3.60 -7.52 14.71
N ALA A 107 3.90 -8.11 13.56
CA ALA A 107 3.00 -8.16 12.42
C ALA A 107 2.17 -9.46 12.45
N ILE A 108 0.84 -9.34 12.33
CA ILE A 108 -0.05 -10.50 12.14
C ILE A 108 -0.29 -10.83 10.66
N GLY A 109 -0.02 -9.88 9.77
CA GLY A 109 -0.12 -10.02 8.33
C GLY A 109 0.05 -8.68 7.63
N VAL A 110 0.13 -8.72 6.30
CA VAL A 110 0.30 -7.54 5.46
C VAL A 110 -0.70 -7.53 4.30
N VAL A 111 -1.33 -6.39 4.02
CA VAL A 111 -1.97 -6.13 2.73
C VAL A 111 -1.03 -5.23 1.91
N ALA A 112 -0.41 -5.79 0.89
CA ALA A 112 0.51 -5.08 -0.01
C ALA A 112 -0.22 -4.76 -1.33
N ALA A 113 -0.71 -3.52 -1.45
CA ALA A 113 -1.43 -3.07 -2.63
C ALA A 113 -0.50 -2.33 -3.60
N LEU A 114 -0.65 -2.65 -4.89
CA LEU A 114 0.06 -1.99 -5.99
C LEU A 114 1.59 -1.95 -5.76
N PRO A 115 2.28 -3.06 -5.47
CA PRO A 115 3.74 -3.06 -5.39
C PRO A 115 4.30 -2.63 -6.75
N ALA A 116 5.28 -1.71 -6.74
CA ALA A 116 5.73 -1.10 -7.98
C ALA A 116 7.02 -1.71 -8.53
N TRP A 117 7.83 -2.37 -7.71
CA TRP A 117 9.11 -2.92 -8.12
C TRP A 117 9.62 -4.04 -7.19
N THR A 118 10.67 -4.74 -7.65
CA THR A 118 11.41 -5.74 -6.87
C THR A 118 12.91 -5.49 -7.00
N GLY A 119 13.60 -5.33 -5.87
CA GLY A 119 15.05 -5.17 -5.80
C GLY A 119 15.54 -3.73 -5.86
N PRO A 120 16.85 -3.53 -5.59
CA PRO A 120 17.44 -2.21 -5.38
C PRO A 120 17.73 -1.43 -6.65
N ASP A 121 17.80 -2.09 -7.81
CA ASP A 121 18.01 -1.42 -9.11
C ASP A 121 16.68 -0.93 -9.65
N THR A 122 16.46 0.38 -9.56
CA THR A 122 15.21 1.06 -9.95
C THR A 122 15.31 1.80 -11.27
N ALA A 123 16.38 1.60 -12.05
CA ALA A 123 16.59 2.33 -13.30
C ALA A 123 15.47 2.14 -14.33
N GLN A 124 14.72 1.04 -14.26
CA GLN A 124 13.58 0.74 -15.12
C GLN A 124 12.24 0.73 -14.35
N CYS A 125 12.22 1.14 -13.08
CA CYS A 125 11.01 1.19 -12.28
C CYS A 125 10.09 2.33 -12.72
N PRO A 126 8.89 2.07 -13.28
CA PRO A 126 8.02 3.15 -13.78
C PRO A 126 7.61 4.12 -12.68
N ALA A 127 7.37 3.63 -11.45
CA ALA A 127 7.01 4.47 -10.32
C ALA A 127 8.16 5.40 -9.90
N ALA A 128 9.41 4.90 -9.85
CA ALA A 128 10.58 5.70 -9.53
C ALA A 128 10.84 6.78 -10.58
N LEU A 129 10.75 6.41 -11.87
CA LEU A 129 10.89 7.36 -12.98
C LEU A 129 9.81 8.44 -12.96
N SER A 130 8.57 8.06 -12.69
CA SER A 130 7.44 9.00 -12.57
C SER A 130 7.62 9.95 -11.38
N ALA A 131 8.07 9.44 -10.23
CA ALA A 131 8.33 10.24 -9.04
C ALA A 131 9.47 11.26 -9.28
N ALA A 132 10.61 10.80 -9.82
CA ALA A 132 11.73 11.68 -10.17
C ALA A 132 11.34 12.77 -11.18
N TYR A 133 10.58 12.39 -12.23
CA TYR A 133 10.08 13.34 -13.20
C TYR A 133 9.18 14.40 -12.56
N THR A 134 8.23 13.96 -11.74
CA THR A 134 7.26 14.85 -11.08
C THR A 134 7.95 15.79 -10.10
N ALA A 135 8.89 15.30 -9.29
CA ALA A 135 9.69 16.13 -8.38
C ALA A 135 10.40 17.26 -9.12
N ARG A 136 11.08 16.91 -10.22
CA ARG A 136 11.76 17.91 -11.07
C ARG A 136 10.77 18.94 -11.62
N GLN A 137 9.60 18.52 -12.17
CA GLN A 137 8.61 19.44 -12.69
C GLN A 137 8.06 20.38 -11.61
N LEU A 138 7.84 19.87 -10.39
CA LEU A 138 7.40 20.70 -9.26
C LEU A 138 8.44 21.76 -8.88
N ARG A 139 9.73 21.42 -8.88
CA ARG A 139 10.81 22.39 -8.61
C ARG A 139 10.98 23.43 -9.71
N GLU A 140 10.83 23.03 -10.96
CA GLU A 140 11.03 23.92 -12.12
C GLU A 140 9.82 24.83 -12.38
N ARG A 141 8.60 24.33 -12.19
CA ARG A 141 7.36 24.99 -12.64
C ARG A 141 6.41 25.36 -11.51
N GLY A 142 6.62 24.78 -10.32
CA GLY A 142 5.74 24.98 -9.19
C GLY A 142 4.49 24.08 -9.23
N LEU A 143 3.77 24.09 -8.10
CA LEU A 143 2.66 23.16 -7.84
C LEU A 143 1.51 23.30 -8.83
N GLU A 144 1.02 24.54 -9.05
CA GLU A 144 -0.24 24.74 -9.78
C GLU A 144 -0.14 24.40 -11.27
N GLU A 145 1.03 24.61 -11.89
CA GLU A 145 1.26 24.20 -13.27
C GLU A 145 1.28 22.67 -13.40
N VAL A 146 2.00 21.99 -12.48
CA VAL A 146 2.07 20.51 -12.47
C VAL A 146 0.71 19.89 -12.15
N VAL A 147 -0.07 20.46 -11.25
CA VAL A 147 -1.46 20.04 -10.97
C VAL A 147 -2.36 20.24 -12.20
N THR A 148 -2.18 21.31 -12.96
CA THR A 148 -2.93 21.52 -14.19
C THR A 148 -2.62 20.43 -15.22
N GLN A 149 -1.34 20.09 -15.39
CA GLN A 149 -0.90 19.00 -16.27
C GLN A 149 -1.46 17.65 -15.78
N LEU A 150 -1.36 17.36 -14.49
CA LEU A 150 -1.92 16.12 -13.88
C LEU A 150 -3.41 15.95 -14.23
N ARG A 151 -4.19 17.03 -14.11
CA ARG A 151 -5.64 17.00 -14.39
C ARG A 151 -5.98 16.73 -15.85
N SER A 152 -5.09 17.11 -16.77
CA SER A 152 -5.30 16.89 -18.21
C SER A 152 -4.83 15.51 -18.68
N SER A 153 -3.94 14.85 -17.95
CA SER A 153 -3.28 13.61 -18.36
C SER A 153 -3.64 12.37 -17.52
N SER A 154 -4.40 12.55 -16.45
CA SER A 154 -4.74 11.44 -15.54
C SER A 154 -6.26 11.22 -15.42
N PRO A 155 -6.71 10.01 -15.05
CA PRO A 155 -8.10 9.77 -14.74
C PRO A 155 -8.64 10.77 -13.69
N PRO A 156 -9.89 11.25 -13.83
CA PRO A 156 -10.41 12.31 -12.95
C PRO A 156 -10.37 12.00 -11.46
N TRP A 157 -10.54 10.74 -11.08
CA TRP A 157 -10.49 10.31 -9.67
C TRP A 157 -9.08 10.45 -9.10
N LEU A 158 -8.06 10.02 -9.89
CA LEU A 158 -6.66 10.08 -9.49
C LEU A 158 -6.18 11.54 -9.41
N ALA A 159 -6.51 12.33 -10.44
CA ALA A 159 -6.18 13.74 -10.46
C ALA A 159 -6.76 14.50 -9.27
N ARG A 160 -8.00 14.18 -8.83
CA ARG A 160 -8.59 14.79 -7.63
C ARG A 160 -7.84 14.38 -6.36
N ALA A 161 -7.59 13.09 -6.18
CA ALA A 161 -6.90 12.56 -5.00
C ALA A 161 -5.49 13.15 -4.86
N LEU A 162 -4.70 13.11 -5.94
CA LEU A 162 -3.33 13.66 -5.92
C LEU A 162 -3.31 15.18 -5.80
N THR A 163 -4.23 15.91 -6.43
CA THR A 163 -4.29 17.38 -6.24
C THR A 163 -4.50 17.76 -4.78
N GLN A 164 -5.41 17.07 -4.08
CA GLN A 164 -5.67 17.30 -2.65
C GLN A 164 -4.40 17.04 -1.85
N SER A 165 -3.81 15.88 -2.02
CA SER A 165 -2.64 15.43 -1.28
C SER A 165 -1.41 16.30 -1.56
N TRP A 166 -1.14 16.66 -2.82
CA TRP A 166 0.00 17.46 -3.20
C TRP A 166 -0.05 18.87 -2.63
N ARG A 167 -1.24 19.49 -2.60
CA ARG A 167 -1.43 20.79 -1.95
C ARG A 167 -1.18 20.74 -0.45
N ALA A 168 -1.57 19.64 0.20
CA ALA A 168 -1.36 19.45 1.63
C ALA A 168 0.12 19.18 2.00
N GLN A 169 0.91 18.67 1.06
CA GLN A 169 2.33 18.36 1.25
C GLN A 169 3.27 19.45 0.72
N TRP A 170 2.75 20.43 -0.02
CA TRP A 170 3.55 21.54 -0.52
C TRP A 170 4.03 22.45 0.64
N PRO A 171 5.29 22.98 0.63
CA PRO A 171 6.26 22.92 -0.48
C PRO A 171 7.20 21.70 -0.45
N ASP A 172 7.12 20.83 0.57
CA ASP A 172 8.07 19.72 0.79
C ASP A 172 7.76 18.48 -0.06
N LEU A 173 6.67 18.47 -0.85
CA LEU A 173 6.29 17.36 -1.73
C LEU A 173 7.41 16.88 -2.67
N PRO A 174 8.23 17.75 -3.29
CA PRO A 174 9.35 17.30 -4.12
C PRO A 174 10.32 16.39 -3.37
N ASP A 175 10.58 16.64 -2.09
CA ASP A 175 11.49 15.82 -1.27
C ASP A 175 10.93 14.41 -1.08
N ALA A 176 9.63 14.29 -0.81
CA ALA A 176 8.94 13.00 -0.69
C ALA A 176 8.99 12.18 -2.00
N LEU A 177 8.87 12.85 -3.13
CA LEU A 177 8.93 12.21 -4.44
C LEU A 177 10.36 11.76 -4.79
N GLU A 178 11.37 12.56 -4.43
CA GLU A 178 12.79 12.21 -4.59
C GLU A 178 13.16 11.02 -3.69
N GLU A 179 12.73 11.03 -2.41
CA GLU A 179 12.91 9.87 -1.51
C GLU A 179 12.32 8.59 -2.12
N ALA A 180 11.12 8.67 -2.70
CA ALA A 180 10.48 7.52 -3.33
C ALA A 180 11.17 7.08 -4.63
N ALA A 181 11.73 8.00 -5.40
CA ALA A 181 12.49 7.68 -6.61
C ALA A 181 13.78 6.95 -6.29
N ASP A 182 14.44 7.30 -5.19
CA ASP A 182 15.70 6.72 -4.72
C ASP A 182 15.51 5.48 -3.84
N TYR A 183 14.25 5.15 -3.49
CA TYR A 183 13.93 4.05 -2.59
C TYR A 183 14.39 2.71 -3.16
N LYS A 184 15.01 1.90 -2.29
CA LYS A 184 15.48 0.55 -2.63
C LYS A 184 14.39 -0.46 -2.25
N TRP A 185 13.70 -0.98 -3.27
CA TRP A 185 12.58 -1.91 -3.08
C TRP A 185 13.03 -3.26 -2.52
N PRO A 186 12.12 -3.98 -1.83
CA PRO A 186 12.41 -5.32 -1.31
C PRO A 186 12.94 -6.24 -2.40
N GLY A 187 14.07 -6.87 -2.12
CA GLY A 187 14.67 -7.86 -3.02
C GLY A 187 14.09 -9.25 -2.82
N VAL A 188 14.47 -10.18 -3.70
CA VAL A 188 14.01 -11.58 -3.70
C VAL A 188 14.26 -12.25 -2.35
N GLU A 189 15.42 -12.04 -1.74
CA GLU A 189 15.77 -12.64 -0.45
C GLU A 189 14.87 -12.14 0.68
N LEU A 190 14.61 -10.82 0.73
CA LEU A 190 13.74 -10.23 1.74
C LEU A 190 12.31 -10.76 1.58
N LEU A 191 11.76 -10.73 0.35
CA LEU A 191 10.42 -11.26 0.09
C LEU A 191 10.30 -12.73 0.49
N GLY A 192 11.30 -13.55 0.17
CA GLY A 192 11.36 -14.97 0.57
C GLY A 192 11.54 -15.21 2.08
N SER A 193 11.94 -14.18 2.83
CA SER A 193 12.13 -14.26 4.28
C SER A 193 10.87 -13.89 5.09
N VAL A 194 9.85 -13.29 4.48
CA VAL A 194 8.61 -12.87 5.15
C VAL A 194 7.86 -14.09 5.69
N ARG A 195 7.56 -14.11 6.98
CA ARG A 195 6.93 -15.25 7.67
C ARG A 195 5.44 -15.05 7.91
N VAL A 196 4.97 -13.83 7.86
CA VAL A 196 3.55 -13.52 8.06
C VAL A 196 2.77 -13.66 6.76
N PRO A 197 1.46 -13.91 6.81
CA PRO A 197 0.62 -13.92 5.62
C PRO A 197 0.60 -12.56 4.91
N VAL A 198 0.64 -12.56 3.58
CA VAL A 198 0.59 -11.34 2.76
C VAL A 198 -0.50 -11.45 1.69
N ALA A 199 -1.47 -10.55 1.72
CA ALA A 199 -2.39 -10.35 0.61
C ALA A 199 -1.80 -9.31 -0.34
N VAL A 200 -1.51 -9.71 -1.57
CA VAL A 200 -1.03 -8.83 -2.63
C VAL A 200 -2.22 -8.40 -3.50
N VAL A 201 -2.39 -7.10 -3.72
CA VAL A 201 -3.45 -6.56 -4.60
C VAL A 201 -2.77 -5.81 -5.74
N GLY A 202 -2.97 -6.26 -6.98
CA GLY A 202 -2.39 -5.63 -8.18
C GLY A 202 -3.46 -5.18 -9.17
N ALA A 203 -3.25 -4.05 -9.86
CA ALA A 203 -4.10 -3.60 -10.94
C ALA A 203 -3.57 -4.13 -12.29
N VAL A 204 -4.45 -4.72 -13.11
CA VAL A 204 -4.05 -5.37 -14.37
C VAL A 204 -3.72 -4.37 -15.49
N ASP A 205 -4.14 -3.13 -15.33
CA ASP A 205 -4.07 -2.04 -16.31
C ASP A 205 -3.32 -0.81 -15.82
N ASP A 206 -2.53 -0.93 -14.72
CA ASP A 206 -1.72 0.16 -14.18
C ASP A 206 -0.32 0.19 -14.82
N PRO A 207 0.00 1.23 -15.60
CA PRO A 207 1.33 1.35 -16.22
C PRO A 207 2.42 1.74 -15.23
N VAL A 208 2.06 2.25 -14.05
CA VAL A 208 3.01 2.69 -13.01
C VAL A 208 3.33 1.55 -12.03
N HIS A 209 2.36 0.67 -11.78
CA HIS A 209 2.48 -0.50 -10.93
C HIS A 209 2.19 -1.77 -11.74
N PRO A 210 3.13 -2.24 -12.58
CA PRO A 210 2.87 -3.36 -13.49
C PRO A 210 2.39 -4.60 -12.73
N ILE A 211 1.31 -5.23 -13.22
CA ILE A 211 0.74 -6.43 -12.59
C ILE A 211 1.77 -7.55 -12.44
N SER A 212 2.75 -7.63 -13.35
CA SER A 212 3.85 -8.60 -13.28
C SER A 212 4.68 -8.48 -11.99
N ILE A 213 4.78 -7.28 -11.40
CA ILE A 213 5.46 -7.08 -10.11
C ILE A 213 4.61 -7.67 -8.97
N ALA A 214 3.30 -7.45 -8.97
CA ALA A 214 2.41 -8.07 -7.99
C ALA A 214 2.42 -9.60 -8.10
N GLU A 215 2.45 -10.14 -9.31
CA GLU A 215 2.59 -11.58 -9.58
C GLU A 215 3.95 -12.11 -9.08
N GLN A 216 5.03 -11.38 -9.33
CA GLN A 216 6.36 -11.71 -8.81
C GLN A 216 6.40 -11.72 -7.28
N TRP A 217 5.84 -10.70 -6.64
CA TRP A 217 5.77 -10.66 -5.17
C TRP A 217 4.99 -11.85 -4.63
N ALA A 218 3.82 -12.14 -5.21
CA ALA A 218 3.02 -13.29 -4.79
C ALA A 218 3.75 -14.63 -4.98
N ALA A 219 4.59 -14.76 -6.00
CA ALA A 219 5.39 -15.97 -6.23
C ALA A 219 6.59 -16.11 -5.26
N LEU A 220 7.15 -14.99 -4.79
CA LEU A 220 8.31 -14.97 -3.90
C LEU A 220 7.94 -15.07 -2.42
N LEU A 221 6.79 -14.53 -2.03
CA LEU A 221 6.31 -14.54 -0.65
C LEU A 221 5.82 -15.94 -0.27
N PRO A 222 6.33 -16.56 0.82
CA PRO A 222 6.00 -17.95 1.19
C PRO A 222 4.51 -18.19 1.51
N HIS A 223 3.84 -17.14 2.03
CA HIS A 223 2.44 -17.20 2.45
C HIS A 223 1.67 -16.04 1.84
N SER A 224 1.30 -16.14 0.58
CA SER A 224 0.66 -15.05 -0.15
C SER A 224 -0.63 -15.45 -0.85
N ALA A 225 -1.51 -14.48 -1.03
CA ALA A 225 -2.65 -14.54 -1.94
C ALA A 225 -2.60 -13.32 -2.87
N LEU A 226 -2.89 -13.52 -4.17
CA LEU A 226 -2.92 -12.44 -5.16
C LEU A 226 -4.34 -12.13 -5.58
N HIS A 227 -4.73 -10.87 -5.43
CA HIS A 227 -5.98 -10.32 -5.94
C HIS A 227 -5.70 -9.37 -7.10
N ARG A 228 -6.55 -9.42 -8.11
CA ARG A 228 -6.44 -8.57 -9.30
C ARG A 228 -7.63 -7.63 -9.36
N ILE A 229 -7.35 -6.35 -9.61
CA ILE A 229 -8.35 -5.30 -9.84
C ILE A 229 -8.02 -4.56 -11.13
N THR A 230 -8.89 -3.63 -11.51
CA THR A 230 -8.61 -2.63 -12.55
C THR A 230 -8.50 -1.23 -11.94
N LEU A 231 -7.90 -0.29 -12.65
CA LEU A 231 -7.90 1.13 -12.25
C LEU A 231 -9.30 1.73 -12.24
N ASP A 232 -10.21 1.23 -13.09
CA ASP A 232 -11.61 1.66 -13.09
C ASP A 232 -12.33 1.21 -11.80
N GLU A 233 -12.13 -0.02 -11.36
CA GLU A 233 -12.67 -0.52 -10.07
C GLU A 233 -12.11 0.30 -8.90
N LEU A 234 -10.80 0.56 -8.89
CA LEU A 234 -10.15 1.39 -7.88
C LEU A 234 -10.68 2.83 -7.88
N GLY A 235 -10.90 3.39 -9.06
CA GLY A 235 -11.42 4.74 -9.21
C GLY A 235 -12.89 4.88 -8.82
N ALA A 236 -13.69 3.84 -9.06
CA ALA A 236 -15.08 3.79 -8.67
C ALA A 236 -15.25 3.62 -7.15
N ASP A 237 -14.42 2.77 -6.53
CA ASP A 237 -14.44 2.53 -5.09
C ASP A 237 -13.05 2.11 -4.58
N PRO A 238 -12.26 3.04 -3.99
CA PRO A 238 -10.98 2.70 -3.38
C PRO A 238 -11.04 1.59 -2.33
N GLY A 239 -12.20 1.38 -1.70
CA GLY A 239 -12.44 0.31 -0.72
C GLY A 239 -12.27 -1.11 -1.28
N VAL A 240 -12.18 -1.28 -2.61
CA VAL A 240 -11.91 -2.58 -3.25
C VAL A 240 -10.58 -3.18 -2.77
N ILE A 241 -9.55 -2.35 -2.55
CA ILE A 241 -8.26 -2.80 -2.01
C ILE A 241 -8.43 -3.43 -0.63
N GLY A 242 -9.10 -2.72 0.28
CA GLY A 242 -9.31 -3.20 1.65
C GLY A 242 -10.20 -4.43 1.71
N ARG A 243 -11.28 -4.48 0.92
CA ARG A 243 -12.17 -5.65 0.86
C ARG A 243 -11.41 -6.90 0.44
N LEU A 244 -10.76 -6.87 -0.72
CA LEU A 244 -10.04 -8.04 -1.24
C LEU A 244 -8.82 -8.38 -0.39
N GLY A 245 -8.04 -7.38 0.03
CA GLY A 245 -6.87 -7.62 0.87
C GLY A 245 -7.23 -8.26 2.20
N LEU A 246 -8.25 -7.74 2.90
CA LEU A 246 -8.66 -8.27 4.21
C LEU A 246 -9.48 -9.58 4.10
N GLU A 247 -10.07 -9.90 2.96
CA GLU A 247 -10.72 -11.22 2.73
C GLU A 247 -9.73 -12.38 2.84
N SER A 248 -8.44 -12.14 2.58
CA SER A 248 -7.39 -13.16 2.73
C SER A 248 -7.11 -13.54 4.17
N PHE A 249 -7.59 -12.76 5.14
CA PHE A 249 -7.40 -13.02 6.57
C PHE A 249 -8.72 -13.40 7.22
N HIS A 250 -8.80 -14.64 7.71
CA HIS A 250 -9.96 -15.13 8.46
C HIS A 250 -9.65 -15.17 9.95
N GLU A 251 -10.62 -14.74 10.76
CA GLU A 251 -10.66 -15.14 12.16
C GLU A 251 -10.95 -16.64 12.20
N SER A 252 -10.01 -17.43 12.74
CA SER A 252 -10.31 -18.81 13.12
C SER A 252 -11.34 -18.77 14.25
N ARG A 253 -12.55 -19.23 13.98
CA ARG A 253 -13.59 -19.44 15.01
C ARG A 253 -13.22 -20.62 15.89
#